data_cb79b2fd6cd070d7553d80e0d2589313
#
_entry.id   cb79b2fd6cd070d7553d80e0d2589313
#
_cell.length_a   1.000
_cell.length_b   1.000
_cell.length_c   1.000
_cell.angle_alpha   90.00
_cell.angle_beta   90.00
_cell.angle_gamma   90.00
#
_symmetry.space_group_name_H-M   'P 1'
#
loop_
_entity.id
_entity.type
_entity.pdbx_description
1 polymer ?
#
loop_
_entity_poly.entity_id
_entity_poly.type
_entity_poly.pdbx_seq_one_letter_code
_entity_poly.pdbx_strand_id
1 'polypeptide(L)'
;QRQMCIRDRASRTRMGMQSVEDLMYSSLDNGHAMPTLTASYLAKAGGKRFRPLMVLLAAQVVQAENNPNWMTDELETNVIRSGSVIEMIHLASLYHDDVMDEALQRRGTESANSRWGNSVAILAGDYLFAAASAIMSDMGTQAVRWISETFAELVNGQMEETVHAGSMESVEAYLRVIHGKTASLIATAGHFGAYYAGGTEEQVAALKKAAHATGMAFQIVDDVIDISSNSTQSGKTPGTDLREGVFTLPVLYALEEDSHAGDRLREILTGSVTDEELVKEALTLLRGSAGMRQARETIYAYRDEAKDALSIFRDSSAKDAFFHLVDFTVARVS
;
A
#
# COMPACT_ATOMS: atom_id res chain seq x y z
N GLN A 1 -1.31 -29.36 -18.18
CA GLN A 1 -0.16 -28.45 -18.13
C GLN A 1 -0.50 -27.14 -17.42
N ARG A 2 -1.57 -26.41 -17.79
CA ARG A 2 -1.94 -25.10 -17.17
C ARG A 2 -2.20 -25.22 -15.66
N GLN A 3 -2.92 -26.24 -15.19
CA GLN A 3 -3.18 -26.47 -13.75
C GLN A 3 -1.92 -26.81 -12.96
N MET A 4 -0.97 -27.55 -13.55
CA MET A 4 0.31 -27.88 -12.93
C MET A 4 1.19 -26.64 -12.79
N CYS A 5 1.25 -25.78 -13.81
CA CYS A 5 1.96 -24.49 -13.74
C CYS A 5 1.38 -23.54 -12.70
N ILE A 6 0.07 -23.52 -12.50
CA ILE A 6 -0.59 -22.68 -11.48
C ILE A 6 -0.24 -23.16 -10.06
N ARG A 7 -0.27 -24.48 -9.82
CA ARG A 7 0.09 -25.06 -8.50
C ARG A 7 1.57 -24.82 -8.17
N ASP A 8 2.46 -25.01 -9.13
CA ASP A 8 3.90 -24.83 -8.98
C ASP A 8 4.24 -23.38 -8.63
N ARG A 9 3.62 -22.41 -9.33
CA ARG A 9 3.80 -21.00 -9.06
C ARG A 9 3.22 -20.58 -7.69
N ALA A 10 2.02 -21.04 -7.34
CA ALA A 10 1.43 -20.74 -6.01
C ALA A 10 2.34 -21.26 -4.88
N SER A 11 3.01 -22.41 -5.11
CA SER A 11 4.03 -22.93 -4.20
C SER A 11 5.24 -22.00 -4.12
N ARG A 12 5.80 -21.56 -5.27
CA ARG A 12 6.95 -20.63 -5.32
C ARG A 12 6.63 -19.31 -4.67
N THR A 13 5.45 -18.73 -4.90
CA THR A 13 5.04 -17.49 -4.25
C THR A 13 4.98 -17.67 -2.74
N ARG A 14 4.42 -18.78 -2.26
CA ARG A 14 4.34 -19.09 -0.82
C ARG A 14 5.72 -19.26 -0.20
N MET A 15 6.61 -19.99 -0.86
CA MET A 15 8.00 -20.15 -0.42
C MET A 15 8.73 -18.81 -0.40
N GLY A 16 8.59 -18.00 -1.45
CA GLY A 16 9.16 -16.66 -1.50
C GLY A 16 8.64 -15.74 -0.38
N MET A 17 7.34 -15.77 -0.09
CA MET A 17 6.77 -15.03 1.03
C MET A 17 7.33 -15.49 2.38
N GLN A 18 7.51 -16.80 2.58
CA GLN A 18 8.14 -17.32 3.78
C GLN A 18 9.59 -16.85 3.90
N SER A 19 10.37 -16.93 2.82
CA SER A 19 11.76 -16.46 2.80
C SER A 19 11.88 -14.96 3.09
N VAL A 20 10.94 -14.15 2.60
CA VAL A 20 10.85 -12.71 2.90
C VAL A 20 10.62 -12.50 4.41
N GLU A 21 9.69 -13.23 5.02
CA GLU A 21 9.41 -13.11 6.45
C GLU A 21 10.59 -13.62 7.30
N ASP A 22 11.19 -14.74 6.95
CA ASP A 22 12.34 -15.30 7.63
C ASP A 22 13.52 -14.31 7.63
N LEU A 23 13.81 -13.70 6.48
CA LEU A 23 14.85 -12.68 6.37
C LEU A 23 14.51 -11.44 7.21
N MET A 24 13.28 -10.97 7.14
CA MET A 24 12.84 -9.82 7.94
C MET A 24 13.03 -10.08 9.43
N TYR A 25 12.54 -11.21 9.95
CA TYR A 25 12.66 -11.52 11.37
C TYR A 25 14.11 -11.76 11.82
N SER A 26 14.92 -12.44 11.02
CA SER A 26 16.34 -12.64 11.32
C SER A 26 17.13 -11.32 11.33
N SER A 27 16.77 -10.38 10.46
CA SER A 27 17.41 -9.06 10.39
C SER A 27 17.04 -8.15 11.58
N LEU A 28 15.91 -8.39 12.24
CA LEU A 28 15.49 -7.68 13.44
C LEU A 28 16.05 -8.28 14.72
N ASP A 29 16.59 -9.49 14.68
CA ASP A 29 17.20 -10.15 15.84
C ASP A 29 18.69 -9.78 15.93
N ASN A 30 18.99 -8.77 16.75
CA ASN A 30 20.35 -8.31 17.00
C ASN A 30 20.90 -8.66 18.39
N GLY A 31 20.21 -9.58 19.09
CA GLY A 31 20.57 -9.99 20.46
C GLY A 31 20.12 -9.03 21.57
N HIS A 32 19.45 -7.92 21.23
CA HIS A 32 18.85 -6.99 22.19
C HIS A 32 17.35 -7.21 22.28
N ALA A 33 16.85 -7.67 23.42
CA ALA A 33 15.47 -8.13 23.58
C ALA A 33 14.40 -7.05 23.27
N MET A 34 14.59 -5.81 23.73
CA MET A 34 13.62 -4.74 23.56
C MET A 34 13.49 -4.27 22.10
N PRO A 35 14.57 -3.92 21.36
CA PRO A 35 14.47 -3.57 19.95
C PRO A 35 13.84 -4.69 19.11
N THR A 36 14.28 -5.93 19.30
CA THR A 36 13.73 -7.11 18.61
C THR A 36 12.24 -7.28 18.90
N LEU A 37 11.82 -7.18 20.15
CA LEU A 37 10.42 -7.30 20.56
C LEU A 37 9.56 -6.20 19.93
N THR A 38 9.97 -4.94 20.07
CA THR A 38 9.18 -3.79 19.66
C THR A 38 9.11 -3.67 18.14
N ALA A 39 10.22 -3.82 17.41
CA ALA A 39 10.26 -3.74 15.95
C ALA A 39 9.51 -4.90 15.27
N SER A 40 9.50 -6.10 15.86
CA SER A 40 8.76 -7.24 15.31
C SER A 40 7.26 -7.26 15.67
N TYR A 41 6.80 -6.40 16.55
CA TYR A 41 5.46 -6.46 17.12
C TYR A 41 4.35 -6.34 16.06
N LEU A 42 4.34 -5.27 15.26
CA LEU A 42 3.35 -5.09 14.20
C LEU A 42 3.50 -6.11 13.06
N ALA A 43 4.71 -6.60 12.82
CA ALA A 43 4.94 -7.67 11.87
C ALA A 43 4.24 -8.96 12.32
N LYS A 44 4.35 -9.32 13.62
CA LYS A 44 3.71 -10.50 14.23
C LYS A 44 2.20 -10.34 14.37
N ALA A 45 1.68 -9.12 14.49
CA ALA A 45 0.24 -8.85 14.50
C ALA A 45 -0.44 -9.21 13.16
N GLY A 46 0.33 -9.58 12.13
CA GLY A 46 -0.17 -9.99 10.84
C GLY A 46 -0.11 -8.88 9.78
N GLY A 47 -0.87 -9.07 8.72
CA GLY A 47 -0.94 -8.18 7.57
C GLY A 47 -1.03 -8.97 6.28
N LYS A 48 -1.61 -8.36 5.24
CA LYS A 48 -1.82 -9.02 3.94
C LYS A 48 -0.53 -9.22 3.14
N ARG A 49 0.59 -8.64 3.59
CA ARG A 49 1.91 -8.68 2.89
C ARG A 49 1.79 -8.31 1.41
N PHE A 50 0.93 -7.35 1.11
CA PHE A 50 0.63 -6.94 -0.27
C PHE A 50 1.88 -6.47 -1.02
N ARG A 51 2.75 -5.70 -0.37
CA ARG A 51 3.96 -5.15 -0.98
C ARG A 51 5.01 -6.23 -1.29
N PRO A 52 5.37 -7.13 -0.38
CA PRO A 52 6.21 -8.29 -0.73
C PRO A 52 5.62 -9.16 -1.83
N LEU A 53 4.30 -9.39 -1.82
CA LEU A 53 3.62 -10.13 -2.88
C LEU A 53 3.79 -9.44 -4.24
N MET A 54 3.70 -8.11 -4.29
CA MET A 54 3.94 -7.32 -5.50
C MET A 54 5.36 -7.53 -6.04
N VAL A 55 6.38 -7.50 -5.17
CA VAL A 55 7.77 -7.81 -5.54
C VAL A 55 7.88 -9.18 -6.20
N LEU A 56 7.33 -10.20 -5.55
CA LEU A 56 7.43 -11.58 -6.04
C LEU A 56 6.67 -11.79 -7.35
N LEU A 57 5.49 -11.19 -7.51
CA LEU A 57 4.72 -11.30 -8.75
C LEU A 57 5.41 -10.58 -9.91
N ALA A 58 5.96 -9.39 -9.68
CA ALA A 58 6.74 -8.66 -10.68
C ALA A 58 7.95 -9.48 -11.14
N ALA A 59 8.69 -10.06 -10.19
CA ALA A 59 9.81 -10.95 -10.51
C ALA A 59 9.35 -12.16 -11.35
N GLN A 60 8.24 -12.78 -11.00
CA GLN A 60 7.71 -13.94 -11.71
C GLN A 60 7.23 -13.60 -13.14
N VAL A 61 6.72 -12.38 -13.37
CA VAL A 61 6.36 -11.94 -14.72
C VAL A 61 7.60 -11.82 -15.59
N VAL A 62 8.68 -11.24 -15.09
CA VAL A 62 9.99 -11.17 -15.80
C VAL A 62 10.55 -12.57 -16.05
N GLN A 63 10.50 -13.45 -15.06
CA GLN A 63 10.97 -14.84 -15.21
C GLN A 63 10.19 -15.61 -16.28
N ALA A 64 8.87 -15.38 -16.35
CA ALA A 64 8.04 -16.03 -17.36
C ALA A 64 8.38 -15.53 -18.77
N GLU A 65 8.79 -14.27 -18.93
CA GLU A 65 9.21 -13.68 -20.21
C GLU A 65 10.57 -14.20 -20.64
N ASN A 66 11.51 -14.23 -19.71
CA ASN A 66 12.86 -14.72 -19.93
C ASN A 66 12.89 -16.26 -19.78
N ASN A 67 14.02 -16.89 -20.08
CA ASN A 67 14.17 -18.35 -19.91
C ASN A 67 14.00 -18.74 -18.42
N PRO A 68 13.17 -19.73 -18.05
CA PRO A 68 12.97 -20.15 -16.65
C PRO A 68 14.25 -20.52 -15.89
N ASN A 69 15.33 -20.88 -16.61
CA ASN A 69 16.60 -21.30 -16.01
C ASN A 69 17.63 -20.16 -15.87
N TRP A 70 17.26 -18.90 -16.14
CA TRP A 70 18.20 -17.78 -16.07
C TRP A 70 18.31 -17.15 -14.67
N MET A 71 17.37 -17.45 -13.75
CA MET A 71 17.42 -16.97 -12.39
C MET A 71 18.61 -17.60 -11.67
N THR A 72 19.58 -16.80 -11.33
CA THR A 72 20.69 -17.19 -10.46
C THR A 72 20.29 -17.10 -9.00
N ASP A 73 21.01 -17.81 -8.12
CA ASP A 73 20.79 -17.71 -6.66
C ASP A 73 20.93 -16.27 -6.14
N GLU A 74 21.82 -15.48 -6.77
CA GLU A 74 22.01 -14.06 -6.43
C GLU A 74 20.78 -13.22 -6.78
N LEU A 75 20.19 -13.40 -7.98
CA LEU A 75 18.97 -12.68 -8.37
C LEU A 75 17.80 -13.08 -7.47
N GLU A 76 17.63 -14.36 -7.16
CA GLU A 76 16.60 -14.83 -6.24
C GLU A 76 16.78 -14.23 -4.85
N THR A 77 18.01 -14.22 -4.33
CA THR A 77 18.36 -13.60 -3.05
C THR A 77 17.98 -12.12 -3.03
N ASN A 78 18.28 -11.36 -4.08
CA ASN A 78 17.96 -9.94 -4.14
C ASN A 78 16.48 -9.66 -4.31
N VAL A 79 15.71 -10.54 -4.96
CA VAL A 79 14.24 -10.47 -4.96
C VAL A 79 13.66 -10.64 -3.54
N ILE A 80 14.16 -11.61 -2.77
CA ILE A 80 13.75 -11.82 -1.38
C ILE A 80 14.14 -10.63 -0.51
N ARG A 81 15.38 -10.13 -0.63
CA ARG A 81 15.83 -8.91 0.05
C ARG A 81 14.93 -7.73 -0.25
N SER A 82 14.54 -7.55 -1.52
CA SER A 82 13.61 -6.50 -1.94
C SER A 82 12.26 -6.58 -1.21
N GLY A 83 11.67 -7.77 -1.14
CA GLY A 83 10.42 -7.99 -0.43
C GLY A 83 10.52 -7.64 1.05
N SER A 84 11.62 -8.04 1.70
CA SER A 84 11.88 -7.75 3.12
C SER A 84 12.07 -6.25 3.37
N VAL A 85 12.91 -5.58 2.55
CA VAL A 85 13.15 -4.13 2.64
C VAL A 85 11.85 -3.34 2.50
N ILE A 86 11.08 -3.62 1.45
CA ILE A 86 9.82 -2.91 1.17
C ILE A 86 8.81 -3.08 2.32
N GLU A 87 8.69 -4.29 2.89
CA GLU A 87 7.79 -4.50 4.04
C GLU A 87 8.31 -3.83 5.31
N MET A 88 9.62 -3.84 5.55
CA MET A 88 10.21 -3.16 6.72
C MET A 88 10.03 -1.64 6.65
N ILE A 89 10.20 -1.02 5.48
CA ILE A 89 9.91 0.41 5.26
C ILE A 89 8.44 0.71 5.52
N HIS A 90 7.53 -0.15 5.01
CA HIS A 90 6.11 0.00 5.30
C HIS A 90 5.78 -0.14 6.78
N LEU A 91 6.36 -1.12 7.47
CA LEU A 91 6.16 -1.28 8.91
C LEU A 91 6.70 -0.06 9.68
N ALA A 92 7.87 0.45 9.32
CA ALA A 92 8.45 1.64 9.93
C ALA A 92 7.50 2.85 9.80
N SER A 93 6.93 3.08 8.60
CA SER A 93 5.95 4.15 8.40
C SER A 93 4.71 3.96 9.28
N LEU A 94 4.20 2.73 9.44
CA LEU A 94 3.05 2.47 10.30
C LEU A 94 3.30 2.78 11.79
N TYR A 95 4.52 2.54 12.29
CA TYR A 95 4.88 2.92 13.67
C TYR A 95 4.87 4.43 13.85
N HIS A 96 5.37 5.18 12.85
CA HIS A 96 5.39 6.63 12.90
C HIS A 96 3.98 7.22 12.70
N ASP A 97 3.20 6.68 11.78
CA ASP A 97 1.81 7.06 11.54
C ASP A 97 0.98 6.88 12.82
N ASP A 98 1.10 5.75 13.53
CA ASP A 98 0.38 5.49 14.78
C ASP A 98 0.66 6.55 15.85
N VAL A 99 1.88 7.09 15.89
CA VAL A 99 2.24 8.18 16.81
C VAL A 99 1.63 9.51 16.36
N MET A 100 1.65 9.82 15.06
CA MET A 100 1.09 11.07 14.52
C MET A 100 -0.42 11.12 14.64
N ASP A 101 -1.07 9.97 14.41
CA ASP A 101 -2.53 9.81 14.43
C ASP A 101 -3.07 9.53 15.85
N GLU A 102 -2.20 9.43 16.87
CA GLU A 102 -2.54 9.03 18.25
C GLU A 102 -3.35 7.71 18.28
N ALA A 103 -3.06 6.81 17.34
CA ALA A 103 -3.83 5.61 17.15
C ALA A 103 -3.74 4.67 18.37
N LEU A 104 -4.89 4.17 18.84
CA LEU A 104 -4.95 3.23 19.95
C LEU A 104 -4.80 1.77 19.53
N GLN A 105 -5.12 1.48 18.27
CA GLN A 105 -5.09 0.12 17.73
C GLN A 105 -4.53 0.10 16.31
N ARG A 106 -3.80 -0.97 15.98
CA ARG A 106 -3.31 -1.27 14.62
C ARG A 106 -3.40 -2.78 14.36
N ARG A 107 -3.95 -3.16 13.20
CA ARG A 107 -4.12 -4.58 12.82
C ARG A 107 -4.87 -5.42 13.85
N GLY A 108 -5.85 -4.84 14.53
CA GLY A 108 -6.66 -5.53 15.54
C GLY A 108 -5.96 -5.78 16.89
N THR A 109 -4.78 -5.21 17.08
CA THR A 109 -4.05 -5.21 18.35
C THR A 109 -3.84 -3.80 18.86
N GLU A 110 -3.47 -3.64 20.12
CA GLU A 110 -3.03 -2.35 20.67
C GLU A 110 -1.87 -1.80 19.85
N SER A 111 -1.87 -0.50 19.53
CA SER A 111 -0.75 0.12 18.81
C SER A 111 0.51 0.20 19.67
N ALA A 112 1.67 0.34 19.05
CA ALA A 112 2.95 0.38 19.79
C ALA A 112 3.07 1.62 20.68
N ASN A 113 2.57 2.78 20.20
CA ASN A 113 2.55 4.03 20.98
C ASN A 113 1.62 3.94 22.20
N SER A 114 0.45 3.29 22.05
CA SER A 114 -0.46 3.03 23.18
C SER A 114 0.19 2.10 24.20
N ARG A 115 0.85 1.04 23.74
CA ARG A 115 1.42 0.00 24.61
C ARG A 115 2.72 0.42 25.30
N TRP A 116 3.62 1.13 24.65
CA TRP A 116 4.97 1.44 25.14
C TRP A 116 5.30 2.93 25.14
N GLY A 117 4.39 3.78 24.66
CA GLY A 117 4.59 5.21 24.52
C GLY A 117 5.25 5.62 23.20
N ASN A 118 5.08 6.89 22.86
CA ASN A 118 5.52 7.46 21.57
C ASN A 118 7.02 7.26 21.31
N SER A 119 7.87 7.47 22.33
CA SER A 119 9.32 7.33 22.16
C SER A 119 9.74 5.92 21.73
N VAL A 120 9.12 4.88 22.28
CA VAL A 120 9.41 3.49 21.93
C VAL A 120 8.89 3.19 20.51
N ALA A 121 7.70 3.67 20.16
CA ALA A 121 7.15 3.50 18.82
C ALA A 121 8.02 4.16 17.75
N ILE A 122 8.47 5.40 17.96
CA ILE A 122 9.40 6.10 17.06
C ILE A 122 10.68 5.30 16.88
N LEU A 123 11.31 4.90 17.98
CA LEU A 123 12.58 4.14 17.94
C LEU A 123 12.40 2.76 17.29
N ALA A 124 11.24 2.12 17.42
CA ALA A 124 10.95 0.86 16.73
C ALA A 124 10.87 1.06 15.21
N GLY A 125 10.26 2.15 14.74
CA GLY A 125 10.25 2.54 13.33
C GLY A 125 11.65 2.84 12.80
N ASP A 126 12.45 3.60 13.55
CA ASP A 126 13.84 3.93 13.20
C ASP A 126 14.71 2.65 13.12
N TYR A 127 14.49 1.71 14.03
CA TYR A 127 15.19 0.44 14.03
C TYR A 127 14.85 -0.43 12.81
N LEU A 128 13.57 -0.50 12.42
CA LEU A 128 13.14 -1.16 11.18
C LEU A 128 13.81 -0.53 9.96
N PHE A 129 13.87 0.79 9.91
CA PHE A 129 14.53 1.51 8.83
C PHE A 129 16.04 1.23 8.78
N ALA A 130 16.71 1.19 9.93
CA ALA A 130 18.12 0.83 10.03
C ALA A 130 18.39 -0.60 9.56
N ALA A 131 17.56 -1.57 9.96
CA ALA A 131 17.67 -2.96 9.52
C ALA A 131 17.42 -3.11 8.01
N ALA A 132 16.43 -2.40 7.45
CA ALA A 132 16.22 -2.34 6.01
C ALA A 132 17.43 -1.75 5.27
N SER A 133 18.03 -0.70 5.82
CA SER A 133 19.24 -0.05 5.26
C SER A 133 20.43 -1.00 5.22
N ALA A 134 20.59 -1.85 6.23
CA ALA A 134 21.64 -2.88 6.25
C ALA A 134 21.45 -3.89 5.10
N ILE A 135 20.24 -4.37 4.88
CA ILE A 135 19.93 -5.27 3.74
C ILE A 135 20.22 -4.58 2.42
N MET A 136 19.80 -3.30 2.26
CA MET A 136 20.03 -2.54 1.03
C MET A 136 21.51 -2.34 0.71
N SER A 137 22.37 -2.22 1.72
CA SER A 137 23.80 -2.07 1.51
C SER A 137 24.43 -3.28 0.80
N ASP A 138 23.87 -4.48 1.04
CA ASP A 138 24.26 -5.71 0.35
C ASP A 138 23.69 -5.82 -1.08
N MET A 139 22.66 -5.03 -1.41
CA MET A 139 22.05 -4.99 -2.74
C MET A 139 22.71 -3.97 -3.68
N GLY A 140 23.60 -3.13 -3.13
CA GLY A 140 24.35 -2.12 -3.87
C GLY A 140 23.79 -0.70 -3.74
N THR A 141 24.59 0.28 -4.15
CA THR A 141 24.30 1.71 -3.99
C THR A 141 23.03 2.17 -4.69
N GLN A 142 22.66 1.49 -5.78
CA GLN A 142 21.47 1.84 -6.53
C GLN A 142 20.18 1.50 -5.75
N ALA A 143 20.15 0.40 -5.01
CA ALA A 143 19.03 0.06 -4.13
C ALA A 143 18.82 1.13 -3.07
N VAL A 144 19.91 1.56 -2.44
CA VAL A 144 19.88 2.64 -1.43
C VAL A 144 19.33 3.93 -2.02
N ARG A 145 19.75 4.31 -3.24
CA ARG A 145 19.26 5.51 -3.91
C ARG A 145 17.74 5.44 -4.15
N TRP A 146 17.26 4.37 -4.77
CA TRP A 146 15.83 4.22 -5.08
C TRP A 146 14.95 4.22 -3.84
N ILE A 147 15.37 3.55 -2.77
CA ILE A 147 14.62 3.57 -1.52
C ILE A 147 14.67 4.95 -0.86
N SER A 148 15.79 5.65 -0.91
CA SER A 148 15.88 7.00 -0.37
C SER A 148 14.94 7.97 -1.11
N GLU A 149 14.87 7.88 -2.43
CA GLU A 149 13.94 8.65 -3.26
C GLU A 149 12.47 8.30 -2.92
N THR A 150 12.15 7.01 -2.86
CA THR A 150 10.81 6.53 -2.51
C THR A 150 10.39 6.95 -1.10
N PHE A 151 11.32 6.87 -0.15
CA PHE A 151 11.04 7.27 1.23
C PHE A 151 10.83 8.79 1.34
N ALA A 152 11.58 9.59 0.58
CA ALA A 152 11.34 11.03 0.49
C ALA A 152 9.95 11.35 -0.10
N GLU A 153 9.52 10.63 -1.16
CA GLU A 153 8.16 10.76 -1.70
C GLU A 153 7.09 10.40 -0.65
N LEU A 154 7.30 9.31 0.11
CA LEU A 154 6.38 8.89 1.16
C LEU A 154 6.26 9.97 2.25
N VAL A 155 7.38 10.51 2.72
CA VAL A 155 7.42 11.57 3.74
C VAL A 155 6.75 12.84 3.20
N ASN A 156 7.01 13.23 1.95
CA ASN A 156 6.36 14.40 1.34
C ASN A 156 4.84 14.22 1.26
N GLY A 157 4.36 13.04 0.85
CA GLY A 157 2.92 12.74 0.84
C GLY A 157 2.29 12.82 2.23
N GLN A 158 2.98 12.28 3.26
CA GLN A 158 2.53 12.38 4.65
C GLN A 158 2.53 13.83 5.16
N MET A 159 3.53 14.63 4.79
CA MET A 159 3.58 16.06 5.15
C MET A 159 2.47 16.86 4.48
N GLU A 160 2.21 16.64 3.18
CA GLU A 160 1.09 17.28 2.48
C GLU A 160 -0.24 16.97 3.18
N GLU A 161 -0.49 15.69 3.50
CA GLU A 161 -1.70 15.29 4.22
C GLU A 161 -1.81 15.98 5.58
N THR A 162 -0.72 15.99 6.37
CA THR A 162 -0.71 16.56 7.72
C THR A 162 -0.90 18.08 7.72
N VAL A 163 -0.24 18.79 6.79
CA VAL A 163 -0.32 20.26 6.70
C VAL A 163 -1.70 20.74 6.22
N HIS A 164 -2.36 19.96 5.36
CA HIS A 164 -3.67 20.30 4.79
C HIS A 164 -4.84 19.61 5.50
N ALA A 165 -4.58 18.90 6.59
CA ALA A 165 -5.65 18.27 7.38
C ALA A 165 -6.74 19.30 7.77
N GLY A 166 -7.99 18.97 7.44
CA GLY A 166 -9.16 19.81 7.74
C GLY A 166 -9.42 20.95 6.75
N SER A 167 -8.64 21.06 5.65
CA SER A 167 -8.94 21.98 4.54
C SER A 167 -9.57 21.22 3.36
N MET A 168 -10.43 21.91 2.61
CA MET A 168 -10.94 21.37 1.34
C MET A 168 -9.84 21.45 0.29
N GLU A 169 -9.30 20.29 -0.11
CA GLU A 169 -8.29 20.19 -1.14
C GLU A 169 -8.89 19.87 -2.51
N SER A 170 -8.10 20.08 -3.56
CA SER A 170 -8.49 19.66 -4.90
C SER A 170 -8.26 18.15 -5.10
N VAL A 171 -8.94 17.60 -6.10
CA VAL A 171 -8.72 16.21 -6.54
C VAL A 171 -7.24 15.96 -6.87
N GLU A 172 -6.56 16.93 -7.49
CA GLU A 172 -5.15 16.82 -7.83
C GLU A 172 -4.25 16.77 -6.59
N ALA A 173 -4.57 17.53 -5.54
CA ALA A 173 -3.84 17.49 -4.26
C ALA A 173 -4.01 16.12 -3.60
N TYR A 174 -5.25 15.62 -3.52
CA TYR A 174 -5.52 14.26 -3.03
C TYR A 174 -4.74 13.20 -3.80
N LEU A 175 -4.74 13.23 -5.13
CA LEU A 175 -4.01 12.25 -5.94
C LEU A 175 -2.50 12.32 -5.71
N ARG A 176 -1.91 13.51 -5.49
CA ARG A 176 -0.50 13.63 -5.10
C ARG A 176 -0.21 13.01 -3.74
N VAL A 177 -1.07 13.25 -2.76
CA VAL A 177 -0.94 12.66 -1.41
C VAL A 177 -0.93 11.14 -1.47
N ILE A 178 -1.93 10.52 -2.11
CA ILE A 178 -2.00 9.05 -2.18
C ILE A 178 -0.91 8.45 -3.07
N HIS A 179 -0.44 9.19 -4.09
CA HIS A 179 0.75 8.82 -4.84
C HIS A 179 1.96 8.69 -3.90
N GLY A 180 2.29 9.75 -3.17
CA GLY A 180 3.45 9.78 -2.27
C GLY A 180 3.30 8.77 -1.12
N LYS A 181 2.22 8.87 -0.36
CA LYS A 181 2.01 8.08 0.87
C LYS A 181 1.84 6.57 0.60
N THR A 182 1.18 6.18 -0.48
CA THR A 182 0.77 4.79 -0.71
C THR A 182 1.35 4.19 -1.99
N ALA A 183 1.14 4.83 -3.14
CA ALA A 183 1.46 4.23 -4.43
C ALA A 183 2.96 4.21 -4.73
N SER A 184 3.75 5.15 -4.22
CA SER A 184 5.20 5.23 -4.43
C SER A 184 5.92 3.95 -3.97
N LEU A 185 5.64 3.48 -2.76
CA LEU A 185 6.26 2.26 -2.21
C LEU A 185 5.78 0.99 -2.92
N ILE A 186 4.53 0.95 -3.37
CA ILE A 186 4.01 -0.17 -4.17
C ILE A 186 4.64 -0.16 -5.57
N ALA A 187 4.81 1.00 -6.19
CA ALA A 187 5.54 1.17 -7.44
C ALA A 187 7.00 0.67 -7.32
N THR A 188 7.66 1.03 -6.22
CA THR A 188 9.03 0.56 -5.94
C THR A 188 9.08 -0.94 -5.70
N ALA A 189 8.03 -1.55 -5.13
CA ALA A 189 7.94 -3.02 -5.04
C ALA A 189 7.91 -3.67 -6.42
N GLY A 190 7.10 -3.16 -7.36
CA GLY A 190 7.09 -3.62 -8.76
C GLY A 190 8.44 -3.41 -9.46
N HIS A 191 9.04 -2.23 -9.27
CA HIS A 191 10.36 -1.90 -9.79
C HIS A 191 11.44 -2.89 -9.31
N PHE A 192 11.54 -3.09 -7.99
CA PHE A 192 12.55 -3.97 -7.41
C PHE A 192 12.37 -5.42 -7.84
N GLY A 193 11.13 -5.92 -7.81
CA GLY A 193 10.83 -7.26 -8.28
C GLY A 193 11.29 -7.49 -9.72
N ALA A 194 10.98 -6.54 -10.60
CA ALA A 194 11.36 -6.63 -12.00
C ALA A 194 12.87 -6.48 -12.22
N TYR A 195 13.49 -5.48 -11.59
CA TYR A 195 14.91 -5.18 -11.74
C TYR A 195 15.79 -6.33 -11.24
N TYR A 196 15.57 -6.78 -10.01
CA TYR A 196 16.35 -7.86 -9.41
C TYR A 196 16.00 -9.24 -9.96
N ALA A 197 14.91 -9.34 -10.72
CA ALA A 197 14.66 -10.48 -11.57
C ALA A 197 15.35 -10.37 -12.94
N GLY A 198 16.18 -9.36 -13.20
CA GLY A 198 16.93 -9.16 -14.44
C GLY A 198 16.08 -8.70 -15.63
N GLY A 199 15.01 -7.96 -15.34
CA GLY A 199 14.17 -7.36 -16.37
C GLY A 199 14.93 -6.31 -17.19
N THR A 200 14.56 -6.16 -18.45
CA THR A 200 15.00 -5.03 -19.28
C THR A 200 14.45 -3.72 -18.73
N GLU A 201 15.02 -2.58 -19.12
CA GLU A 201 14.51 -1.25 -18.72
C GLU A 201 13.03 -1.09 -19.05
N GLU A 202 12.58 -1.57 -20.21
CA GLU A 202 11.17 -1.52 -20.62
C GLU A 202 10.28 -2.39 -19.70
N GLN A 203 10.73 -3.60 -19.37
CA GLN A 203 10.01 -4.51 -18.47
C GLN A 203 9.91 -3.93 -17.05
N VAL A 204 11.00 -3.34 -16.56
CA VAL A 204 11.06 -2.68 -15.23
C VAL A 204 10.11 -1.49 -15.20
N ALA A 205 10.13 -0.64 -16.23
CA ALA A 205 9.25 0.52 -16.33
C ALA A 205 7.77 0.11 -16.38
N ALA A 206 7.43 -0.93 -17.15
CA ALA A 206 6.07 -1.45 -17.26
C ALA A 206 5.55 -2.00 -15.91
N LEU A 207 6.36 -2.79 -15.22
CA LEU A 207 5.98 -3.35 -13.90
C LEU A 207 5.92 -2.28 -12.81
N LYS A 208 6.81 -1.28 -12.83
CA LYS A 208 6.71 -0.12 -11.95
C LYS A 208 5.38 0.63 -12.18
N LYS A 209 5.02 0.87 -13.46
CA LYS A 209 3.76 1.54 -13.83
C LYS A 209 2.54 0.73 -13.39
N ALA A 210 2.52 -0.58 -13.64
CA ALA A 210 1.42 -1.45 -13.24
C ALA A 210 1.24 -1.49 -11.72
N ALA A 211 2.35 -1.57 -10.98
CA ALA A 211 2.33 -1.54 -9.52
C ALA A 211 1.88 -0.18 -8.98
N HIS A 212 2.31 0.93 -9.59
CA HIS A 212 1.85 2.27 -9.25
C HIS A 212 0.33 2.42 -9.40
N ALA A 213 -0.20 2.08 -10.57
CA ALA A 213 -1.64 2.16 -10.83
C ALA A 213 -2.44 1.26 -9.86
N THR A 214 -1.91 0.07 -9.54
CA THR A 214 -2.51 -0.81 -8.52
C THR A 214 -2.50 -0.16 -7.14
N GLY A 215 -1.43 0.55 -6.77
CA GLY A 215 -1.31 1.30 -5.52
C GLY A 215 -2.30 2.44 -5.40
N MET A 216 -2.50 3.20 -6.49
CA MET A 216 -3.52 4.26 -6.58
C MET A 216 -4.92 3.68 -6.39
N ALA A 217 -5.26 2.64 -7.15
CA ALA A 217 -6.55 1.96 -6.99
C ALA A 217 -6.75 1.42 -5.58
N PHE A 218 -5.71 0.82 -4.98
CA PHE A 218 -5.77 0.26 -3.62
C PHE A 218 -6.17 1.31 -2.59
N GLN A 219 -5.58 2.51 -2.62
CA GLN A 219 -5.90 3.58 -1.69
C GLN A 219 -7.32 4.09 -1.89
N ILE A 220 -7.72 4.40 -3.13
CA ILE A 220 -9.08 4.88 -3.43
C ILE A 220 -10.13 3.83 -3.02
N VAL A 221 -9.83 2.54 -3.19
CA VAL A 221 -10.71 1.44 -2.71
C VAL A 221 -10.87 1.47 -1.20
N ASP A 222 -9.80 1.68 -0.43
CA ASP A 222 -9.89 1.77 1.03
C ASP A 222 -10.74 2.97 1.46
N ASP A 223 -10.64 4.12 0.80
CA ASP A 223 -11.44 5.31 1.05
C ASP A 223 -12.93 5.10 0.71
N VAL A 224 -13.21 4.44 -0.41
CA VAL A 224 -14.60 4.07 -0.77
C VAL A 224 -15.19 3.10 0.25
N ILE A 225 -14.40 2.17 0.79
CA ILE A 225 -14.83 1.23 1.82
C ILE A 225 -15.15 1.94 3.14
N ASP A 226 -14.37 2.95 3.53
CA ASP A 226 -14.65 3.73 4.75
C ASP A 226 -16.05 4.38 4.71
N ILE A 227 -16.51 4.81 3.53
CA ILE A 227 -17.84 5.36 3.34
C ILE A 227 -18.91 4.28 3.18
N SER A 228 -18.64 3.23 2.38
CA SER A 228 -19.65 2.27 1.94
C SER A 228 -19.89 1.10 2.89
N SER A 229 -18.91 0.76 3.74
CA SER A 229 -18.99 -0.40 4.63
C SER A 229 -20.06 -0.22 5.72
N ASN A 230 -20.66 -1.34 6.14
CA ASN A 230 -21.44 -1.42 7.37
C ASN A 230 -20.52 -1.89 8.50
N SER A 231 -20.71 -1.35 9.71
CA SER A 231 -19.90 -1.65 10.91
C SER A 231 -19.76 -3.16 11.21
N THR A 232 -20.68 -3.97 10.73
CA THR A 232 -20.68 -5.43 10.89
C THR A 232 -19.76 -6.18 9.93
N GLN A 233 -19.35 -5.57 8.81
CA GLN A 233 -18.57 -6.23 7.76
C GLN A 233 -17.08 -5.88 7.75
N SER A 234 -16.71 -4.66 8.14
CA SER A 234 -15.32 -4.17 8.04
C SER A 234 -14.53 -4.26 9.35
N GLY A 235 -15.21 -4.40 10.49
CA GLY A 235 -14.58 -4.30 11.82
C GLY A 235 -14.09 -2.90 12.17
N LYS A 236 -14.30 -1.90 11.30
CA LYS A 236 -14.02 -0.48 11.49
C LYS A 236 -15.33 0.30 11.57
N THR A 237 -15.35 1.39 12.30
CA THR A 237 -16.46 2.34 12.31
C THR A 237 -16.44 3.12 11.00
N PRO A 238 -17.51 3.05 10.16
CA PRO A 238 -17.56 3.82 8.91
C PRO A 238 -17.44 5.32 9.15
N GLY A 239 -16.80 6.04 8.21
CA GLY A 239 -16.63 7.49 8.28
C GLY A 239 -15.51 7.94 9.21
N THR A 240 -14.49 7.13 9.40
CA THR A 240 -13.28 7.51 10.16
C THR A 240 -12.65 8.75 9.54
N ASP A 241 -12.47 8.78 8.22
CA ASP A 241 -11.87 9.92 7.51
C ASP A 241 -12.67 11.21 7.72
N LEU A 242 -14.02 11.13 7.75
CA LEU A 242 -14.87 12.30 8.03
C LEU A 242 -14.70 12.84 9.46
N ARG A 243 -14.50 11.96 10.43
CA ARG A 243 -14.25 12.35 11.83
C ARG A 243 -12.89 13.03 11.99
N GLU A 244 -11.91 12.60 11.22
CA GLU A 244 -10.56 13.16 11.20
C GLU A 244 -10.47 14.43 10.34
N GLY A 245 -11.51 14.72 9.53
CA GLY A 245 -11.54 15.86 8.61
C GLY A 245 -10.70 15.63 7.34
N VAL A 246 -10.46 14.37 6.98
CA VAL A 246 -9.77 13.99 5.75
C VAL A 246 -10.79 13.85 4.63
N PHE A 247 -10.64 14.66 3.58
CA PHE A 247 -11.51 14.62 2.42
C PHE A 247 -10.92 13.74 1.32
N THR A 248 -11.47 12.54 1.23
CA THR A 248 -11.04 11.53 0.26
C THR A 248 -11.74 11.72 -1.08
N LEU A 249 -11.29 11.00 -2.12
CA LEU A 249 -11.76 11.20 -3.50
C LEU A 249 -13.29 11.21 -3.66
N PRO A 250 -14.04 10.25 -3.07
CA PRO A 250 -15.51 10.28 -3.16
C PRO A 250 -16.13 11.54 -2.57
N VAL A 251 -15.54 12.05 -1.49
CA VAL A 251 -15.99 13.29 -0.83
C VAL A 251 -15.73 14.49 -1.72
N LEU A 252 -14.49 14.62 -2.25
CA LEU A 252 -14.12 15.73 -3.13
C LEU A 252 -15.03 15.81 -4.35
N TYR A 253 -15.29 14.71 -5.03
CA TYR A 253 -16.21 14.67 -6.14
C TYR A 253 -17.66 15.02 -5.74
N ALA A 254 -18.13 14.55 -4.57
CA ALA A 254 -19.48 14.85 -4.11
C ALA A 254 -19.64 16.33 -3.72
N LEU A 255 -18.60 16.99 -3.24
CA LEU A 255 -18.60 18.43 -2.93
C LEU A 255 -18.65 19.31 -4.20
N GLU A 256 -18.23 18.79 -5.34
CA GLU A 256 -18.34 19.47 -6.65
C GLU A 256 -19.73 19.33 -7.30
N GLU A 257 -20.61 18.47 -6.75
CA GLU A 257 -21.94 18.27 -7.30
C GLU A 257 -22.83 19.52 -7.17
N ASP A 258 -23.43 19.95 -8.28
CA ASP A 258 -24.50 20.96 -8.29
C ASP A 258 -25.84 20.27 -8.00
N SER A 259 -26.07 19.95 -6.73
CA SER A 259 -27.25 19.24 -6.25
C SER A 259 -27.56 19.60 -4.79
N HIS A 260 -28.81 19.39 -4.37
CA HIS A 260 -29.20 19.58 -2.97
C HIS A 260 -28.37 18.72 -2.00
N ALA A 261 -27.96 17.53 -2.41
CA ALA A 261 -27.08 16.66 -1.63
C ALA A 261 -25.67 17.26 -1.52
N GLY A 262 -25.11 17.79 -2.63
CA GLY A 262 -23.84 18.50 -2.64
C GLY A 262 -23.86 19.76 -1.77
N ASP A 263 -24.93 20.55 -1.85
CA ASP A 263 -25.10 21.72 -0.97
C ASP A 263 -25.08 21.31 0.50
N ARG A 264 -25.83 20.28 0.85
CA ARG A 264 -25.91 19.79 2.23
C ARG A 264 -24.58 19.21 2.72
N LEU A 265 -23.83 18.49 1.86
CA LEU A 265 -22.50 18.01 2.18
C LEU A 265 -21.52 19.16 2.43
N ARG A 266 -21.57 20.26 1.66
CA ARG A 266 -20.75 21.46 1.88
C ARG A 266 -21.05 22.15 3.22
N GLU A 267 -22.30 22.08 3.70
CA GLU A 267 -22.65 22.58 5.04
C GLU A 267 -22.12 21.71 6.18
N ILE A 268 -22.13 20.37 6.01
CA ILE A 268 -21.68 19.42 7.05
C ILE A 268 -20.16 19.34 7.08
N LEU A 269 -19.52 19.24 5.91
CA LEU A 269 -18.10 18.90 5.75
C LEU A 269 -17.24 20.17 5.67
N THR A 270 -17.16 20.92 6.75
CA THR A 270 -16.33 22.13 6.88
C THR A 270 -15.00 21.87 7.59
N GLY A 271 -14.71 20.62 7.94
CA GLY A 271 -13.56 20.11 8.70
C GLY A 271 -13.92 18.80 9.37
N SER A 272 -13.27 18.47 10.48
CA SER A 272 -13.59 17.27 11.28
C SER A 272 -15.04 17.27 11.73
N VAL A 273 -15.75 16.16 11.53
CA VAL A 273 -17.15 15.99 11.93
C VAL A 273 -17.23 15.11 13.15
N THR A 274 -17.42 15.72 14.32
CA THR A 274 -17.48 15.00 15.62
C THR A 274 -18.90 14.61 16.05
N ASP A 275 -19.93 15.20 15.43
CA ASP A 275 -21.33 14.86 15.68
C ASP A 275 -21.72 13.61 14.90
N GLU A 276 -22.04 12.52 15.62
CA GLU A 276 -22.37 11.22 15.02
C GLU A 276 -23.62 11.23 14.15
N GLU A 277 -24.58 12.11 14.41
CA GLU A 277 -25.78 12.23 13.54
C GLU A 277 -25.41 12.92 12.21
N LEU A 278 -24.54 13.93 12.23
CA LEU A 278 -24.01 14.55 11.02
C LEU A 278 -23.12 13.59 10.23
N VAL A 279 -22.31 12.75 10.89
CA VAL A 279 -21.52 11.70 10.22
C VAL A 279 -22.44 10.71 9.49
N LYS A 280 -23.51 10.24 10.16
CA LYS A 280 -24.49 9.32 9.54
C LYS A 280 -25.23 9.96 8.36
N GLU A 281 -25.61 11.23 8.48
CA GLU A 281 -26.22 11.99 7.40
C GLU A 281 -25.28 12.11 6.21
N ALA A 282 -24.04 12.54 6.44
CA ALA A 282 -23.00 12.67 5.41
C ALA A 282 -22.73 11.34 4.70
N LEU A 283 -22.54 10.23 5.44
CA LEU A 283 -22.37 8.90 4.87
C LEU A 283 -23.56 8.47 4.00
N THR A 284 -24.79 8.80 4.40
CA THR A 284 -25.99 8.49 3.62
C THR A 284 -26.02 9.26 2.31
N LEU A 285 -25.71 10.56 2.34
CA LEU A 285 -25.64 11.41 1.16
C LEU A 285 -24.51 10.96 0.22
N LEU A 286 -23.32 10.67 0.75
CA LEU A 286 -22.16 10.22 -0.02
C LEU A 286 -22.43 8.91 -0.76
N ARG A 287 -23.05 7.92 -0.09
CA ARG A 287 -23.37 6.62 -0.70
C ARG A 287 -24.28 6.74 -1.94
N GLY A 288 -25.16 7.74 -1.96
CA GLY A 288 -26.06 8.01 -3.07
C GLY A 288 -25.51 8.99 -4.13
N SER A 289 -24.34 9.58 -3.90
CA SER A 289 -23.80 10.67 -4.69
C SER A 289 -23.27 10.22 -6.06
N ALA A 290 -23.19 11.17 -7.00
CA ALA A 290 -22.45 10.99 -8.24
C ALA A 290 -20.93 10.86 -7.95
N GLY A 291 -20.43 11.55 -6.94
CA GLY A 291 -19.04 11.49 -6.51
C GLY A 291 -18.58 10.09 -6.15
N MET A 292 -19.42 9.30 -5.48
CA MET A 292 -19.13 7.90 -5.20
C MET A 292 -19.01 7.06 -6.48
N ARG A 293 -19.86 7.32 -7.48
CA ARG A 293 -19.79 6.63 -8.79
C ARG A 293 -18.50 7.03 -9.53
N GLN A 294 -18.17 8.31 -9.55
CA GLN A 294 -16.98 8.83 -10.21
C GLN A 294 -15.69 8.30 -9.56
N ALA A 295 -15.65 8.17 -8.23
CA ALA A 295 -14.53 7.53 -7.55
C ALA A 295 -14.35 6.05 -7.97
N ARG A 296 -15.44 5.30 -8.15
CA ARG A 296 -15.40 3.93 -8.69
C ARG A 296 -14.90 3.89 -10.13
N GLU A 297 -15.32 4.82 -10.97
CA GLU A 297 -14.81 4.94 -12.35
C GLU A 297 -13.29 5.22 -12.36
N THR A 298 -12.82 6.07 -11.46
CA THR A 298 -11.38 6.32 -11.27
C THR A 298 -10.62 5.06 -10.84
N ILE A 299 -11.18 4.25 -9.93
CA ILE A 299 -10.61 2.94 -9.54
C ILE A 299 -10.49 2.03 -10.77
N TYR A 300 -11.55 1.94 -11.60
CA TYR A 300 -11.51 1.10 -12.80
C TYR A 300 -10.54 1.63 -13.85
N ALA A 301 -10.36 2.94 -13.97
CA ALA A 301 -9.35 3.51 -14.85
C ALA A 301 -7.93 3.10 -14.44
N TYR A 302 -7.60 3.16 -13.15
CA TYR A 302 -6.31 2.68 -12.65
C TYR A 302 -6.13 1.17 -12.78
N ARG A 303 -7.20 0.37 -12.59
CA ARG A 303 -7.17 -1.08 -12.89
C ARG A 303 -6.78 -1.34 -14.33
N ASP A 304 -7.41 -0.65 -15.27
CA ASP A 304 -7.19 -0.82 -16.70
C ASP A 304 -5.78 -0.33 -17.07
N GLU A 305 -5.32 0.79 -16.52
CA GLU A 305 -3.94 1.27 -16.68
C GLU A 305 -2.91 0.23 -16.20
N ALA A 306 -3.16 -0.42 -15.04
CA ALA A 306 -2.28 -1.46 -14.53
C ALA A 306 -2.21 -2.66 -15.49
N LYS A 307 -3.33 -3.08 -16.07
CA LYS A 307 -3.39 -4.20 -17.02
C LYS A 307 -2.76 -3.83 -18.36
N ASP A 308 -3.00 -2.63 -18.85
CA ASP A 308 -2.43 -2.14 -20.11
C ASP A 308 -0.91 -2.04 -20.04
N ALA A 309 -0.35 -1.60 -18.90
CA ALA A 309 1.08 -1.57 -18.69
C ALA A 309 1.74 -2.97 -18.83
N LEU A 310 1.00 -4.04 -18.52
CA LEU A 310 1.47 -5.42 -18.65
C LEU A 310 1.25 -6.00 -20.05
N SER A 311 0.71 -5.26 -21.01
CA SER A 311 0.46 -5.75 -22.37
C SER A 311 1.73 -6.12 -23.13
N ILE A 312 2.88 -5.57 -22.76
CA ILE A 312 4.19 -5.89 -23.35
C ILE A 312 4.66 -7.32 -23.04
N PHE A 313 4.14 -7.93 -21.96
CA PHE A 313 4.51 -9.29 -21.58
C PHE A 313 3.62 -10.32 -22.27
N ARG A 314 4.21 -11.45 -22.67
CA ARG A 314 3.46 -12.59 -23.19
C ARG A 314 2.46 -13.14 -22.16
N ASP A 315 1.43 -13.79 -22.64
CA ASP A 315 0.47 -14.46 -21.79
C ASP A 315 1.15 -15.60 -21.01
N SER A 316 1.01 -15.53 -19.72
CA SER A 316 1.61 -16.47 -18.79
C SER A 316 0.79 -16.56 -17.50
N SER A 317 0.97 -17.65 -16.79
CA SER A 317 0.33 -17.79 -15.49
C SER A 317 0.83 -16.76 -14.47
N ALA A 318 2.00 -16.16 -14.65
CA ALA A 318 2.52 -15.08 -13.80
C ALA A 318 1.79 -13.75 -14.09
N LYS A 319 1.61 -13.41 -15.36
CA LYS A 319 0.79 -12.27 -15.78
C LYS A 319 -0.66 -12.40 -15.31
N ASP A 320 -1.25 -13.61 -15.47
CA ASP A 320 -2.59 -13.91 -14.94
C ASP A 320 -2.67 -13.65 -13.42
N ALA A 321 -1.66 -14.07 -12.65
CA ALA A 321 -1.66 -13.83 -11.20
C ALA A 321 -1.55 -12.36 -10.84
N PHE A 322 -0.77 -11.59 -11.58
CA PHE A 322 -0.72 -10.14 -11.39
C PHE A 322 -2.07 -9.51 -11.69
N PHE A 323 -2.71 -9.90 -12.80
CA PHE A 323 -4.07 -9.45 -13.12
C PHE A 323 -5.08 -9.82 -12.03
N HIS A 324 -5.01 -11.03 -11.48
CA HIS A 324 -5.86 -11.42 -10.36
C HIS A 324 -5.63 -10.57 -9.12
N LEU A 325 -4.40 -10.16 -8.81
CA LEU A 325 -4.12 -9.26 -7.71
C LEU A 325 -4.75 -7.89 -7.94
N VAL A 326 -4.64 -7.34 -9.16
CA VAL A 326 -5.27 -6.07 -9.55
C VAL A 326 -6.80 -6.17 -9.43
N ASP A 327 -7.41 -7.22 -10.00
CA ASP A 327 -8.85 -7.43 -9.94
C ASP A 327 -9.35 -7.64 -8.50
N PHE A 328 -8.63 -8.41 -7.69
CA PHE A 328 -8.96 -8.62 -6.27
C PHE A 328 -8.93 -7.31 -5.48
N THR A 329 -7.96 -6.43 -5.78
CA THR A 329 -7.88 -5.12 -5.14
C THR A 329 -9.15 -4.31 -5.39
N VAL A 330 -9.64 -4.31 -6.63
CA VAL A 330 -10.80 -3.52 -7.07
C VAL A 330 -12.13 -4.18 -6.69
N ALA A 331 -12.22 -5.52 -6.66
CA ALA A 331 -13.46 -6.26 -6.37
C ALA A 331 -14.06 -5.96 -4.99
N ARG A 332 -13.31 -5.33 -4.08
CA ARG A 332 -13.79 -4.98 -2.73
C ARG A 332 -14.87 -3.88 -2.73
N VAL A 333 -15.04 -3.16 -3.84
CA VAL A 333 -16.01 -2.06 -4.00
C VAL A 333 -17.00 -2.27 -5.15
N SER A 334 -16.99 -3.48 -5.74
CA SER A 334 -17.86 -3.88 -6.86
C SER A 334 -19.25 -4.26 -6.35
#